data_6faf8bdd960e6537502a2a326330d872
#
_entry.id   6faf8bdd960e6537502a2a326330d872
#
_cell.length_a   1.000
_cell.length_b   1.000
_cell.length_c   1.000
_cell.angle_alpha   90.00
_cell.angle_beta   90.00
_cell.angle_gamma   90.00
#
_symmetry.space_group_name_H-M   'P 1'
#
loop_
_entity.id
_entity.type
_entity.pdbx_description
1 polymer ?
#
loop_
_entity_poly.entity_id
_entity_poly.type
_entity_poly.pdbx_seq_one_letter_code
_entity_poly.pdbx_strand_id
1 'polypeptide(L)'
;MTLTATERDLVDAASRWFDAHRAQFVDELCELLRYPSVSDESDPNPRPGAPYGPEVRRVFDHMLAKAGRDGLPTRDYTGHVMEVVYPQENVETDRDIAFVDHLDVVPADDGWTHDAFDPQVIGDIVIGRGSLDNKGVALTSYFLLRFFKEHDHRFRHRVRILFGGSEEIALNDIKWFVANIGAPYQAIVTDGPFPVNNIQKGLLDVDVELPVGPQLRGWHAGTATNTVPGAAAITLTGVDESTVRQAFCQSGNIAPDIAERLHINATAQGVTIEATGVAGHACQPSGTVNAIAVLTTALARSGLLEGRDLTAAQAIAQWTKDSYGTGLGIDCENAESGPTTANGGLIIPANEFAEADKVLGAVSGETSEDAIVLHFDIRYAVGQAHEQIIERIQAQAEAAGGALSTSLTMTHTTCRLTTRVSSCSPQPTTTCS
;
A
#
# COMPACT_ATOMS: atom_id res chain seq x y z
N MET A 1 16.95 -21.85 -12.19
CA MET A 1 17.34 -21.61 -13.61
C MET A 1 18.85 -21.50 -13.66
N THR A 2 19.55 -22.27 -14.50
CA THR A 2 21.01 -22.19 -14.58
C THR A 2 21.38 -21.29 -15.75
N LEU A 3 22.14 -20.22 -15.48
CA LEU A 3 22.61 -19.30 -16.51
C LEU A 3 23.56 -20.02 -17.49
N THR A 4 23.50 -19.66 -18.76
CA THR A 4 24.49 -20.05 -19.78
C THR A 4 25.84 -19.40 -19.47
N ALA A 5 26.91 -19.85 -20.10
CA ALA A 5 28.23 -19.22 -19.95
C ALA A 5 28.19 -17.72 -20.34
N THR A 6 27.57 -17.40 -21.48
CA THR A 6 27.44 -16.02 -21.97
C THR A 6 26.62 -15.13 -21.02
N GLU A 7 25.56 -15.67 -20.42
CA GLU A 7 24.77 -14.92 -19.42
C GLU A 7 25.57 -14.66 -18.14
N ARG A 8 26.37 -15.63 -17.67
CA ARG A 8 27.29 -15.42 -16.54
C ARG A 8 28.34 -14.36 -16.84
N ASP A 9 28.96 -14.42 -18.01
CA ASP A 9 29.97 -13.42 -18.43
C ASP A 9 29.39 -12.01 -18.45
N LEU A 10 28.11 -11.86 -18.89
CA LEU A 10 27.41 -10.57 -18.90
C LEU A 10 27.11 -10.07 -17.47
N VAL A 11 26.65 -10.95 -16.59
CA VAL A 11 26.42 -10.62 -15.17
C VAL A 11 27.70 -10.20 -14.49
N ASP A 12 28.81 -10.93 -14.71
CA ASP A 12 30.12 -10.59 -14.16
C ASP A 12 30.66 -9.26 -14.71
N ALA A 13 30.40 -8.97 -15.98
CA ALA A 13 30.74 -7.68 -16.59
C ALA A 13 29.94 -6.54 -15.97
N ALA A 14 28.63 -6.73 -15.77
CA ALA A 14 27.75 -5.77 -15.12
C ALA A 14 28.21 -5.49 -13.67
N SER A 15 28.47 -6.53 -12.89
CA SER A 15 28.98 -6.36 -11.52
C SER A 15 30.27 -5.51 -11.46
N ARG A 16 31.26 -5.83 -12.30
CA ARG A 16 32.51 -5.04 -12.37
C ARG A 16 32.27 -3.59 -12.81
N TRP A 17 31.33 -3.38 -13.74
CA TRP A 17 31.01 -2.03 -14.20
C TRP A 17 30.30 -1.22 -13.11
N PHE A 18 29.34 -1.80 -12.39
CA PHE A 18 28.68 -1.14 -11.27
C PHE A 18 29.66 -0.82 -10.14
N ASP A 19 30.57 -1.74 -9.79
CA ASP A 19 31.62 -1.50 -8.80
C ASP A 19 32.51 -0.31 -9.19
N ALA A 20 32.88 -0.22 -10.47
CA ALA A 20 33.69 0.89 -10.99
C ALA A 20 32.92 2.24 -10.98
N HIS A 21 31.60 2.21 -11.08
CA HIS A 21 30.75 3.41 -11.10
C HIS A 21 30.05 3.70 -9.76
N ARG A 22 30.41 2.97 -8.70
CA ARG A 22 29.74 3.07 -7.39
C ARG A 22 29.72 4.49 -6.84
N ALA A 23 30.86 5.19 -6.86
CA ALA A 23 30.92 6.56 -6.37
C ALA A 23 30.00 7.49 -7.16
N GLN A 24 30.00 7.37 -8.49
CA GLN A 24 29.10 8.13 -9.35
C GLN A 24 27.63 7.83 -9.07
N PHE A 25 27.29 6.55 -8.85
CA PHE A 25 25.93 6.17 -8.49
C PHE A 25 25.47 6.83 -7.19
N VAL A 26 26.32 6.81 -6.15
CA VAL A 26 26.02 7.44 -4.85
C VAL A 26 25.84 8.94 -5.00
N ASP A 27 26.72 9.61 -5.75
CA ASP A 27 26.63 11.06 -5.98
C ASP A 27 25.32 11.42 -6.71
N GLU A 28 24.98 10.69 -7.77
CA GLU A 28 23.77 10.91 -8.56
C GLU A 28 22.49 10.54 -7.77
N LEU A 29 22.57 9.51 -6.92
CA LEU A 29 21.46 9.19 -6.01
C LEU A 29 21.24 10.33 -5.01
N CYS A 30 22.29 10.82 -4.39
CA CYS A 30 22.20 11.95 -3.47
C CYS A 30 21.63 13.21 -4.16
N GLU A 31 22.01 13.45 -5.42
CA GLU A 31 21.40 14.54 -6.22
C GLU A 31 19.89 14.33 -6.40
N LEU A 32 19.48 13.10 -6.74
CA LEU A 32 18.08 12.75 -6.97
C LEU A 32 17.23 12.82 -5.70
N LEU A 33 17.80 12.44 -4.54
CA LEU A 33 17.11 12.48 -3.25
C LEU A 33 16.80 13.90 -2.76
N ARG A 34 17.53 14.92 -3.24
CA ARG A 34 17.27 16.33 -2.90
C ARG A 34 16.00 16.91 -3.52
N TYR A 35 15.34 16.19 -4.41
CA TYR A 35 14.03 16.57 -4.92
C TYR A 35 12.94 16.06 -3.98
N PRO A 36 12.20 16.93 -3.27
CA PRO A 36 11.08 16.52 -2.42
C PRO A 36 9.85 16.25 -3.29
N SER A 37 9.96 15.27 -4.17
CA SER A 37 8.96 14.93 -5.20
C SER A 37 7.74 14.20 -4.60
N VAL A 38 7.15 14.77 -3.56
CA VAL A 38 5.87 14.31 -3.04
C VAL A 38 4.80 14.64 -4.08
N SER A 39 4.07 13.62 -4.47
CA SER A 39 3.00 13.76 -5.44
C SER A 39 1.83 14.53 -4.84
N ASP A 40 1.31 15.52 -5.57
CA ASP A 40 0.16 16.35 -5.18
C ASP A 40 -0.84 16.45 -6.33
N GLU A 41 -1.98 15.81 -6.16
CA GLU A 41 -3.09 15.81 -7.11
C GLU A 41 -4.28 16.67 -6.63
N SER A 42 -4.11 17.45 -5.59
CA SER A 42 -5.18 18.27 -4.99
C SER A 42 -5.57 19.48 -5.83
N ASP A 43 -4.72 19.94 -6.75
CA ASP A 43 -5.03 21.05 -7.65
C ASP A 43 -5.99 20.59 -8.77
N PRO A 44 -7.24 21.06 -8.81
CA PRO A 44 -8.19 20.70 -9.87
C PRO A 44 -7.80 21.23 -11.25
N ASN A 45 -6.83 22.17 -11.34
CA ASN A 45 -6.33 22.76 -12.56
C ASN A 45 -4.79 22.75 -12.59
N PRO A 46 -4.15 21.60 -12.58
CA PRO A 46 -2.70 21.52 -12.49
C PRO A 46 -2.04 22.20 -13.68
N ARG A 47 -0.84 22.72 -13.44
CA ARG A 47 -0.03 23.30 -14.52
C ARG A 47 0.16 22.27 -15.64
N PRO A 48 -0.02 22.65 -16.92
CA PRO A 48 0.22 21.75 -18.05
C PRO A 48 1.60 21.08 -17.96
N GLY A 49 1.65 19.76 -18.07
CA GLY A 49 2.85 18.95 -17.93
C GLY A 49 3.33 18.71 -16.50
N ALA A 50 2.52 19.05 -15.48
CA ALA A 50 2.81 18.79 -14.08
C ALA A 50 1.54 18.33 -13.33
N PRO A 51 0.91 17.21 -13.74
CA PRO A 51 -0.34 16.74 -13.14
C PRO A 51 -0.18 16.33 -11.68
N TYR A 52 1.03 15.97 -11.25
CA TYR A 52 1.37 15.49 -9.91
C TYR A 52 2.16 16.52 -9.09
N GLY A 53 2.00 17.78 -9.44
CA GLY A 53 2.62 18.90 -8.73
C GLY A 53 4.00 19.31 -9.27
N PRO A 54 4.49 20.47 -8.82
CA PRO A 54 5.72 21.08 -9.34
C PRO A 54 7.00 20.30 -8.98
N GLU A 55 7.04 19.64 -7.83
CA GLU A 55 8.24 18.92 -7.39
C GLU A 55 8.47 17.61 -8.16
N VAL A 56 7.39 16.90 -8.49
CA VAL A 56 7.44 15.74 -9.40
C VAL A 56 7.90 16.20 -10.79
N ARG A 57 7.39 17.33 -11.29
CA ARG A 57 7.85 17.89 -12.57
C ARG A 57 9.35 18.22 -12.54
N ARG A 58 9.85 18.79 -11.46
CA ARG A 58 11.29 19.11 -11.32
C ARG A 58 12.18 17.88 -11.39
N VAL A 59 11.83 16.80 -10.72
CA VAL A 59 12.63 15.55 -10.79
C VAL A 59 12.54 14.91 -12.17
N PHE A 60 11.40 15.01 -12.87
CA PHE A 60 11.26 14.57 -14.25
C PHE A 60 12.17 15.39 -15.18
N ASP A 61 12.16 16.72 -15.08
CA ASP A 61 13.03 17.60 -15.87
C ASP A 61 14.51 17.29 -15.64
N HIS A 62 14.91 17.01 -14.40
CA HIS A 62 16.28 16.60 -14.06
C HIS A 62 16.66 15.30 -14.79
N MET A 63 15.82 14.26 -14.73
CA MET A 63 16.11 12.97 -15.36
C MET A 63 16.06 13.04 -16.89
N LEU A 64 15.15 13.83 -17.47
CA LEU A 64 15.12 14.09 -18.92
C LEU A 64 16.42 14.76 -19.39
N ALA A 65 16.87 15.78 -18.68
CA ALA A 65 18.12 16.48 -19.00
C ALA A 65 19.33 15.54 -18.83
N LYS A 66 19.35 14.71 -17.79
CA LYS A 66 20.39 13.71 -17.57
C LYS A 66 20.43 12.69 -18.70
N ALA A 67 19.31 12.11 -19.06
CA ALA A 67 19.23 11.13 -20.14
C ALA A 67 19.69 11.72 -21.49
N GLY A 68 19.33 12.97 -21.75
CA GLY A 68 19.81 13.70 -22.94
C GLY A 68 21.33 13.86 -22.97
N ARG A 69 21.96 14.20 -21.83
CA ARG A 69 23.45 14.27 -21.72
C ARG A 69 24.10 12.91 -21.94
N ASP A 70 23.48 11.84 -21.44
CA ASP A 70 23.99 10.47 -21.60
C ASP A 70 23.67 9.87 -22.99
N GLY A 71 23.00 10.64 -23.88
CA GLY A 71 22.64 10.22 -25.25
C GLY A 71 21.63 9.07 -25.25
N LEU A 72 20.71 9.08 -24.29
CA LEU A 72 19.57 8.20 -24.24
C LEU A 72 18.32 8.96 -24.72
N PRO A 73 17.60 8.48 -25.77
CA PRO A 73 16.37 9.09 -26.23
C PRO A 73 15.31 9.12 -25.12
N THR A 74 14.56 10.21 -25.07
CA THR A 74 13.53 10.41 -24.06
C THR A 74 12.20 10.81 -24.67
N ARG A 75 11.12 10.56 -23.94
CA ARG A 75 9.79 11.08 -24.23
C ARG A 75 9.08 11.46 -22.95
N ASP A 76 8.45 12.60 -22.96
CA ASP A 76 7.58 13.09 -21.90
C ASP A 76 6.12 12.89 -22.34
N TYR A 77 5.37 12.10 -21.59
CA TYR A 77 3.95 11.89 -21.82
C TYR A 77 3.13 12.87 -20.97
N THR A 78 3.27 14.15 -21.32
CA THR A 78 2.54 15.27 -20.70
C THR A 78 2.68 15.37 -19.18
N GLY A 79 3.81 14.93 -18.65
CA GLY A 79 4.12 14.93 -17.22
C GLY A 79 3.50 13.80 -16.42
N HIS A 80 2.73 12.91 -17.05
CA HIS A 80 2.20 11.72 -16.36
C HIS A 80 3.26 10.64 -16.21
N VAL A 81 3.96 10.33 -17.29
CA VAL A 81 5.05 9.35 -17.30
C VAL A 81 6.18 9.90 -18.16
N MET A 82 7.40 9.67 -17.72
CA MET A 82 8.61 9.96 -18.47
C MET A 82 9.21 8.65 -18.99
N GLU A 83 9.59 8.60 -20.27
CA GLU A 83 10.23 7.46 -20.89
C GLU A 83 11.70 7.74 -21.21
N VAL A 84 12.57 6.78 -20.89
CA VAL A 84 13.96 6.72 -21.35
C VAL A 84 14.14 5.45 -22.17
N VAL A 85 14.63 5.58 -23.39
CA VAL A 85 14.71 4.47 -24.36
C VAL A 85 16.16 4.06 -24.58
N TYR A 86 16.42 2.76 -24.63
CA TYR A 86 17.70 2.24 -25.09
C TYR A 86 17.91 2.58 -26.58
N PRO A 87 19.04 3.22 -26.97
CA PRO A 87 19.25 3.74 -28.31
C PRO A 87 19.64 2.65 -29.31
N GLN A 88 18.66 1.87 -29.77
CA GLN A 88 18.86 0.82 -30.77
C GLN A 88 17.91 1.04 -31.95
N GLU A 89 18.46 1.19 -33.17
CA GLU A 89 17.66 1.48 -34.37
C GLU A 89 16.90 0.27 -34.91
N ASN A 90 17.48 -0.92 -34.83
CA ASN A 90 16.89 -2.12 -35.42
C ASN A 90 16.59 -3.15 -34.32
N VAL A 91 15.33 -3.36 -34.05
CA VAL A 91 14.81 -4.42 -33.20
C VAL A 91 14.16 -5.51 -34.04
N GLU A 92 14.22 -6.76 -33.58
CA GLU A 92 13.69 -7.90 -34.36
C GLU A 92 12.15 -7.98 -34.31
N THR A 93 11.51 -7.30 -33.35
CA THR A 93 10.07 -7.35 -33.16
C THR A 93 9.52 -6.02 -32.71
N ASP A 94 8.23 -5.79 -32.94
CA ASP A 94 7.49 -4.62 -32.43
C ASP A 94 7.20 -4.68 -30.90
N ARG A 95 7.65 -5.75 -30.25
CA ARG A 95 7.46 -5.94 -28.80
C ARG A 95 8.46 -5.09 -28.03
N ASP A 96 8.06 -4.69 -26.85
CA ASP A 96 8.90 -3.90 -25.94
C ASP A 96 8.96 -4.51 -24.54
N ILE A 97 10.05 -4.26 -23.86
CA ILE A 97 10.27 -4.57 -22.44
C ILE A 97 10.47 -3.24 -21.74
N ALA A 98 9.62 -2.96 -20.75
CA ALA A 98 9.71 -1.77 -19.93
C ALA A 98 10.15 -2.13 -18.51
N PHE A 99 11.18 -1.45 -18.01
CA PHE A 99 11.36 -1.28 -16.58
C PHE A 99 10.37 -0.21 -16.11
N VAL A 100 9.66 -0.47 -15.04
CA VAL A 100 8.66 0.46 -14.50
C VAL A 100 9.08 0.82 -13.09
N ASP A 101 9.40 2.07 -12.92
CA ASP A 101 9.88 2.69 -11.69
C ASP A 101 9.07 3.96 -11.42
N HIS A 102 9.12 4.51 -10.20
CA HIS A 102 8.56 5.82 -9.90
C HIS A 102 9.59 6.76 -9.27
N LEU A 103 9.32 8.07 -9.39
CA LEU A 103 10.17 9.13 -8.87
C LEU A 103 9.49 10.01 -7.82
N ASP A 104 8.19 9.79 -7.60
CA ASP A 104 7.51 10.37 -6.45
C ASP A 104 7.88 9.63 -5.17
N VAL A 105 7.57 10.24 -4.05
CA VAL A 105 7.87 9.74 -2.71
C VAL A 105 6.76 10.15 -1.74
N VAL A 106 6.54 9.36 -0.69
CA VAL A 106 5.68 9.77 0.42
C VAL A 106 6.27 10.97 1.17
N PRO A 107 5.44 11.80 1.84
CA PRO A 107 5.89 12.88 2.70
C PRO A 107 6.93 12.43 3.75
N ALA A 108 7.73 13.36 4.21
CA ALA A 108 8.59 13.12 5.36
C ALA A 108 7.77 13.23 6.64
N ASP A 109 7.69 12.12 7.39
CA ASP A 109 7.06 12.09 8.71
C ASP A 109 7.96 12.72 9.79
N ASP A 110 7.40 12.90 10.98
CA ASP A 110 8.18 13.21 12.18
C ASP A 110 9.12 12.05 12.54
N GLY A 111 10.27 12.37 13.14
CA GLY A 111 11.22 11.35 13.63
C GLY A 111 12.49 11.21 12.80
N TRP A 112 12.65 11.96 11.73
CA TRP A 112 13.93 12.07 11.05
C TRP A 112 14.94 12.80 11.95
N THR A 113 16.18 12.28 12.02
CA THR A 113 17.26 12.92 12.77
C THR A 113 17.95 14.05 12.01
N HIS A 114 17.63 14.20 10.73
CA HIS A 114 18.08 15.24 9.81
C HIS A 114 16.99 15.46 8.75
N ASP A 115 17.13 16.44 7.87
CA ASP A 115 16.19 16.66 6.78
C ASP A 115 16.16 15.43 5.87
N ALA A 116 14.96 14.87 5.69
CA ALA A 116 14.73 13.67 4.88
C ALA A 116 15.20 13.83 3.41
N PHE A 117 15.24 15.06 2.90
CA PHE A 117 15.67 15.43 1.55
C PHE A 117 17.10 15.99 1.49
N ASP A 118 17.85 15.96 2.59
CA ASP A 118 19.30 16.19 2.61
C ASP A 118 20.03 14.86 2.90
N PRO A 119 20.30 14.05 1.84
CA PRO A 119 20.78 12.69 2.01
C PRO A 119 22.13 12.63 2.70
N GLN A 120 22.28 11.67 3.61
CA GLN A 120 23.52 11.39 4.34
C GLN A 120 24.15 10.09 3.85
N VAL A 121 25.46 10.10 3.62
CA VAL A 121 26.24 8.90 3.27
C VAL A 121 27.07 8.50 4.48
N ILE A 122 26.78 7.34 5.06
CA ILE A 122 27.48 6.82 6.24
C ILE A 122 28.04 5.44 5.88
N GLY A 123 29.33 5.38 5.59
CA GLY A 123 29.95 4.15 5.09
C GLY A 123 29.34 3.72 3.75
N ASP A 124 28.71 2.56 3.74
CA ASP A 124 28.05 1.99 2.55
C ASP A 124 26.54 2.23 2.53
N ILE A 125 26.02 3.09 3.40
CA ILE A 125 24.59 3.34 3.55
C ILE A 125 24.28 4.77 3.10
N VAL A 126 23.26 4.93 2.26
CA VAL A 126 22.67 6.22 1.90
C VAL A 126 21.32 6.35 2.62
N ILE A 127 21.19 7.38 3.46
CA ILE A 127 19.99 7.68 4.24
C ILE A 127 19.33 8.91 3.67
N GLY A 128 18.07 8.80 3.27
CA GLY A 128 17.24 9.88 2.73
C GLY A 128 15.92 9.35 2.21
N ARG A 129 14.88 10.18 2.13
CA ARG A 129 13.59 9.79 1.57
C ARG A 129 13.75 9.43 0.09
N GLY A 130 13.27 8.23 -0.30
CA GLY A 130 13.40 7.72 -1.67
C GLY A 130 14.68 6.93 -1.94
N SER A 131 15.60 6.77 -0.96
CA SER A 131 16.85 6.03 -1.17
C SER A 131 16.62 4.56 -1.53
N LEU A 132 15.57 3.93 -1.02
CA LEU A 132 15.14 2.58 -1.33
C LEU A 132 13.88 2.60 -2.20
N ASP A 133 12.86 3.33 -1.81
CA ASP A 133 11.55 3.44 -2.40
C ASP A 133 11.36 4.84 -3.00
N ASN A 134 11.43 5.03 -4.32
CA ASN A 134 11.92 4.09 -5.33
C ASN A 134 13.11 4.67 -6.12
N LYS A 135 13.59 5.91 -5.83
CA LYS A 135 14.62 6.62 -6.60
C LYS A 135 15.95 5.85 -6.71
N GLY A 136 16.32 5.10 -5.66
CA GLY A 136 17.54 4.27 -5.69
C GLY A 136 17.42 3.14 -6.70
N VAL A 137 16.27 2.50 -6.75
CA VAL A 137 15.99 1.41 -7.71
C VAL A 137 15.81 1.97 -9.12
N ALA A 138 15.08 3.08 -9.27
CA ALA A 138 14.92 3.81 -10.52
C ALA A 138 16.27 4.21 -11.14
N LEU A 139 17.19 4.70 -10.32
CA LEU A 139 18.55 5.01 -10.77
C LEU A 139 19.34 3.74 -11.13
N THR A 140 19.09 2.61 -10.47
CA THR A 140 19.69 1.32 -10.82
C THR A 140 19.25 0.86 -12.22
N SER A 141 17.96 0.94 -12.54
CA SER A 141 17.42 0.68 -13.87
C SER A 141 18.06 1.58 -14.92
N TYR A 142 18.25 2.85 -14.60
CA TYR A 142 18.91 3.82 -15.47
C TYR A 142 20.40 3.47 -15.72
N PHE A 143 21.13 3.11 -14.65
CA PHE A 143 22.53 2.67 -14.78
C PHE A 143 22.65 1.38 -15.58
N LEU A 144 21.67 0.48 -15.48
CA LEU A 144 21.63 -0.73 -16.28
C LEU A 144 21.54 -0.42 -17.80
N LEU A 145 20.71 0.59 -18.19
CA LEU A 145 20.68 1.04 -19.58
C LEU A 145 22.02 1.63 -20.02
N ARG A 146 22.68 2.39 -19.17
CA ARG A 146 24.03 2.94 -19.46
C ARG A 146 25.05 1.81 -19.66
N PHE A 147 25.05 0.83 -18.75
CA PHE A 147 25.93 -0.35 -18.88
C PHE A 147 25.73 -1.03 -20.23
N PHE A 148 24.52 -1.31 -20.63
CA PHE A 148 24.24 -1.94 -21.93
C PHE A 148 24.67 -1.08 -23.10
N LYS A 149 24.48 0.24 -23.01
CA LYS A 149 24.89 1.18 -24.06
C LYS A 149 26.42 1.21 -24.22
N GLU A 150 27.17 1.28 -23.12
CA GLU A 150 28.63 1.29 -23.13
C GLU A 150 29.24 -0.04 -23.64
N HIS A 151 28.48 -1.14 -23.56
CA HIS A 151 28.89 -2.45 -24.05
C HIS A 151 28.29 -2.80 -25.41
N ASP A 152 27.69 -1.85 -26.12
CA ASP A 152 27.05 -2.04 -27.43
C ASP A 152 26.12 -3.25 -27.48
N HIS A 153 25.41 -3.53 -26.36
CA HIS A 153 24.54 -4.70 -26.26
C HIS A 153 23.36 -4.58 -27.20
N ARG A 154 22.98 -5.69 -27.85
CA ARG A 154 21.84 -5.74 -28.76
C ARG A 154 20.69 -6.55 -28.20
N PHE A 155 19.55 -5.90 -28.08
CA PHE A 155 18.30 -6.52 -27.66
C PHE A 155 17.46 -6.97 -28.86
N ARG A 156 16.70 -8.03 -28.70
CA ARG A 156 15.69 -8.47 -29.68
C ARG A 156 14.47 -7.56 -29.69
N HIS A 157 14.16 -6.98 -28.54
CA HIS A 157 13.01 -6.12 -28.30
C HIS A 157 13.46 -4.70 -27.99
N ARG A 158 12.56 -3.74 -28.18
CA ARG A 158 12.77 -2.39 -27.65
C ARG A 158 12.86 -2.46 -26.13
N VAL A 159 13.86 -1.84 -25.55
CA VAL A 159 14.01 -1.72 -24.08
C VAL A 159 13.88 -0.27 -23.68
N ARG A 160 13.11 -0.03 -22.65
CA ARG A 160 12.83 1.32 -22.12
C ARG A 160 12.63 1.29 -20.60
N ILE A 161 12.73 2.45 -19.99
CA ILE A 161 12.30 2.70 -18.62
C ILE A 161 11.11 3.65 -18.67
N LEU A 162 10.09 3.37 -17.88
CA LEU A 162 8.96 4.26 -17.62
C LEU A 162 9.07 4.73 -16.18
N PHE A 163 9.26 6.03 -15.98
CA PHE A 163 9.28 6.65 -14.68
C PHE A 163 7.93 7.29 -14.41
N GLY A 164 7.22 6.80 -13.42
CA GLY A 164 5.97 7.36 -12.91
C GLY A 164 6.18 8.47 -11.88
N GLY A 165 5.13 9.17 -11.56
CA GLY A 165 5.16 10.27 -10.60
C GLY A 165 3.95 10.33 -9.66
N SER A 166 3.16 9.26 -9.57
CA SER A 166 1.98 9.14 -8.70
C SER A 166 1.74 7.69 -8.26
N GLU A 167 2.83 6.94 -8.00
CA GLU A 167 2.73 5.58 -7.50
C GLU A 167 2.19 5.59 -6.07
N GLU A 168 2.76 6.42 -5.21
CA GLU A 168 2.54 6.51 -3.77
C GLU A 168 1.13 6.98 -3.37
N ILE A 169 0.36 7.54 -4.29
CA ILE A 169 -1.02 7.97 -4.03
C ILE A 169 -2.01 6.90 -4.52
N ALA A 170 -2.03 6.61 -5.82
CA ALA A 170 -3.03 5.72 -6.39
C ALA A 170 -2.64 5.11 -7.74
N LEU A 171 -1.38 5.11 -8.14
CA LEU A 171 -0.91 4.64 -9.46
C LEU A 171 -1.60 5.35 -10.65
N ASN A 172 -1.97 6.63 -10.49
CA ASN A 172 -2.71 7.35 -11.51
C ASN A 172 -1.88 7.61 -12.77
N ASP A 173 -0.56 7.67 -12.64
CA ASP A 173 0.42 7.77 -13.71
C ASP A 173 0.38 6.56 -14.65
N ILE A 174 0.55 5.37 -14.12
CA ILE A 174 0.53 4.12 -14.90
C ILE A 174 -0.88 3.80 -15.41
N LYS A 175 -1.92 4.07 -14.63
CA LYS A 175 -3.32 3.96 -15.08
C LYS A 175 -3.56 4.86 -16.30
N TRP A 176 -3.12 6.12 -16.22
CA TRP A 176 -3.21 7.06 -17.34
C TRP A 176 -2.41 6.56 -18.56
N PHE A 177 -1.16 6.10 -18.34
CA PHE A 177 -0.29 5.61 -19.41
C PHE A 177 -0.92 4.41 -20.14
N VAL A 178 -1.41 3.42 -19.40
CA VAL A 178 -2.05 2.23 -20.01
C VAL A 178 -3.31 2.60 -20.77
N ALA A 179 -4.12 3.52 -20.25
CA ALA A 179 -5.36 3.96 -20.89
C ALA A 179 -5.13 4.77 -22.18
N ASN A 180 -4.07 5.59 -22.25
CA ASN A 180 -3.85 6.52 -23.35
C ASN A 180 -2.77 6.09 -24.35
N ILE A 181 -1.81 5.26 -23.91
CA ILE A 181 -0.65 4.82 -24.73
C ILE A 181 -0.70 3.32 -24.96
N GLY A 182 -1.09 2.55 -23.96
CA GLY A 182 -1.13 1.09 -23.95
C GLY A 182 -0.07 0.47 -23.06
N ALA A 183 -0.35 -0.75 -22.59
CA ALA A 183 0.58 -1.51 -21.78
C ALA A 183 1.80 -1.97 -22.58
N PRO A 184 3.01 -2.03 -21.99
CA PRO A 184 4.15 -2.67 -22.61
C PRO A 184 3.87 -4.17 -22.83
N TYR A 185 4.57 -4.76 -23.82
CA TYR A 185 4.48 -6.20 -24.04
C TYR A 185 4.91 -6.99 -22.79
N GLN A 186 5.94 -6.50 -22.09
CA GLN A 186 6.40 -7.03 -20.83
C GLN A 186 6.85 -5.87 -19.93
N ALA A 187 6.42 -5.90 -18.69
CA ALA A 187 6.87 -4.98 -17.64
C ALA A 187 7.74 -5.73 -16.62
N ILE A 188 8.81 -5.09 -16.19
CA ILE A 188 9.63 -5.45 -15.03
C ILE A 188 9.44 -4.30 -14.03
N VAL A 189 8.58 -4.52 -13.05
CA VAL A 189 8.39 -3.57 -11.93
C VAL A 189 9.51 -3.86 -10.95
N THR A 190 10.38 -2.88 -10.75
CA THR A 190 11.60 -3.06 -9.97
C THR A 190 11.40 -2.76 -8.49
N ASP A 191 10.25 -2.24 -8.15
CA ASP A 191 9.81 -1.91 -6.80
C ASP A 191 9.31 -3.15 -6.05
N GLY A 192 10.23 -4.03 -5.73
CA GLY A 192 9.90 -5.27 -5.06
C GLY A 192 11.13 -6.07 -4.62
N PRO A 193 10.94 -7.04 -3.72
CA PRO A 193 12.03 -7.85 -3.21
C PRO A 193 12.60 -8.80 -4.27
N PHE A 194 13.92 -8.99 -4.19
CA PHE A 194 14.61 -10.03 -4.97
C PHE A 194 14.35 -11.44 -4.40
N PRO A 195 14.46 -12.50 -5.22
CA PRO A 195 14.95 -12.47 -6.62
C PRO A 195 13.91 -12.07 -7.65
N VAL A 196 12.68 -12.47 -7.52
CA VAL A 196 11.54 -12.11 -8.38
C VAL A 196 10.25 -12.44 -7.66
N ASN A 197 9.36 -11.47 -7.56
CA ASN A 197 7.98 -11.70 -7.19
C ASN A 197 7.15 -11.92 -8.46
N ASN A 198 6.75 -13.15 -8.72
CA ASN A 198 5.97 -13.52 -9.89
C ASN A 198 4.50 -13.83 -9.58
N ILE A 199 4.12 -13.69 -8.31
CA ILE A 199 2.75 -13.91 -7.82
C ILE A 199 2.43 -12.78 -6.85
N GLN A 200 1.35 -12.07 -7.10
CA GLN A 200 0.86 -11.00 -6.26
C GLN A 200 -0.60 -11.22 -5.92
N LYS A 201 -0.93 -11.13 -4.63
CA LYS A 201 -2.31 -11.11 -4.16
C LYS A 201 -3.05 -9.91 -4.74
N GLY A 202 -4.35 -10.01 -4.86
CA GLY A 202 -5.16 -8.82 -5.11
C GLY A 202 -5.23 -7.93 -3.88
N LEU A 203 -5.43 -6.65 -4.10
CA LEU A 203 -5.68 -5.64 -3.08
C LEU A 203 -7.12 -5.15 -3.20
N LEU A 204 -7.79 -5.08 -2.07
CA LEU A 204 -9.13 -4.53 -1.96
C LEU A 204 -9.22 -3.73 -0.66
N ASP A 205 -9.43 -2.43 -0.79
CA ASP A 205 -9.76 -1.56 0.32
C ASP A 205 -11.26 -1.37 0.41
N VAL A 206 -11.81 -1.58 1.60
CA VAL A 206 -13.25 -1.58 1.86
C VAL A 206 -13.54 -0.78 3.11
N ASP A 207 -14.49 0.12 3.02
CA ASP A 207 -14.98 0.95 4.10
C ASP A 207 -16.37 0.49 4.50
N VAL A 208 -16.54 0.14 5.77
CA VAL A 208 -17.83 -0.28 6.33
C VAL A 208 -18.32 0.78 7.29
N GLU A 209 -19.37 1.49 6.88
CA GLU A 209 -20.09 2.42 7.76
C GLU A 209 -21.02 1.65 8.70
N LEU A 210 -20.92 1.92 9.99
CA LEU A 210 -21.75 1.33 11.05
C LEU A 210 -22.48 2.40 11.85
N PRO A 211 -23.80 2.30 12.01
CA PRO A 211 -24.54 3.18 12.90
C PRO A 211 -24.16 2.88 14.36
N VAL A 212 -23.89 3.92 15.12
CA VAL A 212 -23.52 3.82 16.54
C VAL A 212 -24.42 4.65 17.42
N GLY A 213 -24.35 4.39 18.72
CA GLY A 213 -24.96 5.17 19.78
C GLY A 213 -23.98 6.13 20.46
N PRO A 214 -24.36 6.68 21.63
CA PRO A 214 -23.58 7.73 22.28
C PRO A 214 -22.17 7.32 22.74
N GLN A 215 -21.94 6.02 23.01
CA GLN A 215 -20.65 5.56 23.53
C GLN A 215 -19.58 5.42 22.46
N LEU A 216 -19.95 5.03 21.23
CA LEU A 216 -19.03 4.88 20.11
C LEU A 216 -19.01 6.08 19.16
N ARG A 217 -19.88 7.07 19.38
CA ARG A 217 -19.89 8.31 18.58
C ARG A 217 -18.55 9.03 18.70
N GLY A 218 -17.98 9.44 17.58
CA GLY A 218 -16.70 10.14 17.55
C GLY A 218 -15.50 9.25 17.87
N TRP A 219 -15.65 7.92 17.78
CA TRP A 219 -14.57 7.00 18.07
C TRP A 219 -13.52 6.98 16.96
N HIS A 220 -12.26 7.18 17.36
CA HIS A 220 -11.09 7.01 16.51
C HIS A 220 -10.22 5.88 17.05
N ALA A 221 -9.74 5.02 16.16
CA ALA A 221 -8.77 3.97 16.49
C ALA A 221 -7.95 3.58 15.26
N GLY A 222 -6.68 3.25 15.48
CA GLY A 222 -5.73 3.02 14.41
C GLY A 222 -5.08 4.32 13.90
N THR A 223 -4.02 4.19 13.10
CA THR A 223 -3.25 5.32 12.58
C THR A 223 -3.03 5.25 11.06
N ALA A 224 -3.14 4.06 10.48
CA ALA A 224 -2.97 3.83 9.05
C ALA A 224 -3.78 2.61 8.60
N THR A 225 -4.28 2.64 7.38
CA THR A 225 -5.15 1.58 6.82
C THR A 225 -4.42 0.25 6.65
N ASN A 226 -3.16 0.31 6.21
CA ASN A 226 -2.30 -0.85 5.92
C ASN A 226 -1.50 -1.38 7.14
N THR A 227 -1.81 -0.89 8.35
CA THR A 227 -1.12 -1.29 9.59
C THR A 227 -2.09 -1.98 10.54
N VAL A 228 -1.67 -3.11 11.12
CA VAL A 228 -2.40 -3.73 12.24
C VAL A 228 -2.26 -2.83 13.46
N PRO A 229 -3.36 -2.31 14.07
CA PRO A 229 -3.27 -1.38 15.19
C PRO A 229 -2.62 -1.99 16.43
N GLY A 230 -1.54 -1.38 16.91
CA GLY A 230 -0.86 -1.76 18.16
C GLY A 230 -1.49 -1.14 19.41
N ALA A 231 -2.38 -0.17 19.27
CA ALA A 231 -3.11 0.46 20.34
C ALA A 231 -4.52 0.88 19.88
N ALA A 232 -5.48 0.81 20.77
CA ALA A 232 -6.83 1.36 20.58
C ALA A 232 -7.38 1.81 21.94
N ALA A 233 -8.13 2.91 21.96
CA ALA A 233 -8.74 3.41 23.18
C ALA A 233 -10.16 3.91 22.94
N ILE A 234 -10.99 3.87 23.96
CA ILE A 234 -12.31 4.48 23.99
C ILE A 234 -12.61 5.03 25.37
N THR A 235 -13.37 6.13 25.43
CA THR A 235 -13.85 6.69 26.70
C THR A 235 -15.36 6.49 26.84
N LEU A 236 -15.78 5.66 27.77
CA LEU A 236 -17.19 5.46 28.07
C LEU A 236 -17.67 6.56 29.03
N THR A 237 -18.80 7.17 28.73
CA THR A 237 -19.42 8.22 29.53
C THR A 237 -20.53 7.67 30.41
N GLY A 238 -20.81 8.33 31.54
CA GLY A 238 -21.91 7.95 32.42
C GLY A 238 -21.69 6.65 33.22
N VAL A 239 -20.47 6.12 33.22
CA VAL A 239 -20.05 4.94 33.99
C VAL A 239 -18.88 5.29 34.91
N ASP A 240 -18.75 4.61 36.05
CA ASP A 240 -17.58 4.73 36.91
C ASP A 240 -16.59 3.58 36.71
N GLU A 241 -15.33 3.79 37.13
CA GLU A 241 -14.25 2.83 36.98
C GLU A 241 -14.55 1.49 37.64
N SER A 242 -15.22 1.50 38.79
CA SER A 242 -15.55 0.28 39.52
C SER A 242 -16.55 -0.59 38.74
N THR A 243 -17.51 0.04 38.09
CA THR A 243 -18.49 -0.62 37.22
C THR A 243 -17.79 -1.26 36.00
N VAL A 244 -16.88 -0.54 35.34
CA VAL A 244 -16.13 -1.05 34.21
C VAL A 244 -15.24 -2.24 34.60
N ARG A 245 -14.48 -2.10 35.71
CA ARG A 245 -13.64 -3.20 36.21
C ARG A 245 -14.47 -4.42 36.62
N GLN A 246 -15.61 -4.21 37.28
CA GLN A 246 -16.50 -5.29 37.63
C GLN A 246 -17.07 -6.00 36.40
N ALA A 247 -17.49 -5.27 35.38
CA ALA A 247 -18.00 -5.82 34.14
C ALA A 247 -16.96 -6.71 33.45
N PHE A 248 -15.70 -6.31 33.41
CA PHE A 248 -14.63 -7.13 32.83
C PHE A 248 -14.19 -8.30 33.68
N CYS A 249 -14.20 -8.16 35.03
CA CYS A 249 -13.87 -9.26 35.95
C CYS A 249 -14.97 -10.30 36.08
N GLN A 250 -16.24 -9.87 36.08
CA GLN A 250 -17.39 -10.78 36.29
C GLN A 250 -17.80 -11.55 35.05
N SER A 251 -17.44 -11.06 33.89
CA SER A 251 -17.98 -11.62 32.67
C SER A 251 -17.51 -13.05 32.37
N GLY A 252 -16.47 -13.60 33.07
CA GLY A 252 -15.95 -14.96 32.75
C GLY A 252 -15.81 -15.24 31.24
N ASN A 253 -16.33 -14.30 30.44
CA ASN A 253 -16.48 -14.34 29.01
C ASN A 253 -15.32 -13.67 28.29
N ILE A 254 -14.46 -12.92 28.98
CA ILE A 254 -13.25 -12.31 28.44
C ILE A 254 -12.10 -13.26 28.69
N ALA A 255 -11.47 -13.72 27.61
CA ALA A 255 -10.32 -14.60 27.72
C ALA A 255 -9.15 -13.89 28.43
N PRO A 256 -8.34 -14.61 29.24
CA PRO A 256 -7.26 -13.99 30.02
C PRO A 256 -6.28 -13.18 29.19
N ASP A 257 -5.93 -13.65 28.01
CA ASP A 257 -5.03 -13.01 27.06
C ASP A 257 -5.57 -11.67 26.53
N ILE A 258 -6.88 -11.51 26.42
CA ILE A 258 -7.55 -10.23 26.13
C ILE A 258 -7.53 -9.33 27.36
N ALA A 259 -7.89 -9.87 28.53
CA ALA A 259 -7.97 -9.08 29.76
C ALA A 259 -6.61 -8.47 30.16
N GLU A 260 -5.51 -9.20 29.97
CA GLU A 260 -4.15 -8.74 30.26
C GLU A 260 -3.71 -7.56 29.37
N ARG A 261 -4.38 -7.34 28.24
CA ARG A 261 -4.10 -6.27 27.28
C ARG A 261 -4.92 -5.00 27.53
N LEU A 262 -5.80 -5.00 28.51
CA LEU A 262 -6.70 -3.88 28.79
C LEU A 262 -6.23 -3.05 30.00
N HIS A 263 -6.17 -1.74 29.80
CA HIS A 263 -5.89 -0.76 30.84
C HIS A 263 -7.10 0.14 31.02
N ILE A 264 -7.53 0.31 32.30
CA ILE A 264 -8.75 1.05 32.61
C ILE A 264 -8.36 2.23 33.50
N ASN A 265 -8.70 3.44 33.07
CA ASN A 265 -8.34 4.68 33.74
C ASN A 265 -9.57 5.61 33.85
N ALA A 266 -9.86 6.10 35.05
CA ALA A 266 -10.86 7.16 35.25
C ALA A 266 -10.32 8.48 34.69
N THR A 267 -11.17 9.23 34.00
CA THR A 267 -10.88 10.56 33.44
C THR A 267 -11.98 11.55 33.82
N ALA A 268 -11.78 12.82 33.53
CA ALA A 268 -12.81 13.84 33.79
C ALA A 268 -14.07 13.65 32.90
N GLN A 269 -13.93 12.98 31.74
CA GLN A 269 -15.02 12.73 30.81
C GLN A 269 -15.73 11.39 31.03
N GLY A 270 -15.14 10.46 31.78
CA GLY A 270 -15.68 9.12 32.02
C GLY A 270 -14.58 8.13 32.32
N VAL A 271 -14.68 6.92 31.79
CA VAL A 271 -13.68 5.87 31.95
C VAL A 271 -13.07 5.53 30.61
N THR A 272 -11.76 5.75 30.47
CA THR A 272 -11.01 5.35 29.30
C THR A 272 -10.54 3.91 29.44
N ILE A 273 -10.81 3.12 28.41
CA ILE A 273 -10.36 1.74 28.26
C ILE A 273 -9.38 1.72 27.08
N GLU A 274 -8.15 1.33 27.38
CA GLU A 274 -7.07 1.22 26.40
C GLU A 274 -6.75 -0.25 26.17
N ALA A 275 -6.62 -0.65 24.92
CA ALA A 275 -6.18 -1.98 24.51
C ALA A 275 -4.79 -1.91 23.89
N THR A 276 -3.92 -2.83 24.28
CA THR A 276 -2.57 -2.98 23.73
C THR A 276 -2.54 -4.19 22.81
N GLY A 277 -2.13 -3.96 21.56
CA GLY A 277 -1.90 -4.98 20.55
C GLY A 277 -0.42 -5.21 20.26
N VAL A 278 -0.14 -5.75 19.08
CA VAL A 278 1.19 -5.87 18.49
C VAL A 278 1.08 -5.40 17.05
N ALA A 279 1.66 -4.25 16.75
CA ALA A 279 1.60 -3.65 15.42
C ALA A 279 2.40 -4.44 14.38
N GLY A 280 2.02 -4.30 13.12
CA GLY A 280 2.73 -4.86 11.97
C GLY A 280 2.02 -4.53 10.67
N HIS A 281 2.61 -4.91 9.55
CA HIS A 281 2.01 -4.63 8.25
C HIS A 281 0.82 -5.56 7.96
N ALA A 282 -0.28 -5.01 7.45
CA ALA A 282 -1.53 -5.74 7.18
C ALA A 282 -1.37 -6.93 6.22
N CYS A 283 -0.43 -6.85 5.26
CA CYS A 283 -0.18 -7.95 4.32
C CYS A 283 0.60 -9.13 4.94
N GLN A 284 1.24 -8.94 6.10
CA GLN A 284 2.01 -9.96 6.82
C GLN A 284 1.65 -9.95 8.31
N PRO A 285 0.41 -10.29 8.69
CA PRO A 285 -0.10 -10.13 10.05
C PRO A 285 0.38 -11.22 11.02
N SER A 286 1.24 -12.13 10.62
CA SER A 286 1.76 -13.18 11.50
C SER A 286 2.48 -12.59 12.70
N GLY A 287 2.07 -12.99 13.92
CA GLY A 287 2.63 -12.48 15.17
C GLY A 287 2.08 -11.13 15.60
N THR A 288 1.19 -10.51 14.85
CA THR A 288 0.50 -9.26 15.24
C THR A 288 -0.72 -9.53 16.10
N VAL A 289 -1.17 -8.52 16.81
CA VAL A 289 -2.43 -8.52 17.59
C VAL A 289 -3.14 -7.20 17.36
N ASN A 290 -4.32 -7.24 16.76
CA ASN A 290 -5.11 -6.06 16.47
C ASN A 290 -5.76 -5.50 17.76
N ALA A 291 -5.37 -4.31 18.19
CA ALA A 291 -5.88 -3.68 19.39
C ALA A 291 -7.38 -3.30 19.28
N ILE A 292 -7.89 -2.98 18.09
CA ILE A 292 -9.32 -2.75 17.84
C ILE A 292 -10.10 -4.04 18.12
N ALA A 293 -9.61 -5.18 17.64
CA ALA A 293 -10.22 -6.48 17.93
C ALA A 293 -10.23 -6.84 19.41
N VAL A 294 -9.14 -6.57 20.13
CA VAL A 294 -9.03 -6.76 21.60
C VAL A 294 -10.09 -5.93 22.29
N LEU A 295 -10.14 -4.62 22.00
CA LEU A 295 -11.05 -3.68 22.65
C LEU A 295 -12.52 -4.01 22.38
N THR A 296 -12.88 -4.22 21.11
CA THR A 296 -14.26 -4.51 20.73
C THR A 296 -14.74 -5.86 21.23
N THR A 297 -13.87 -6.88 21.28
CA THR A 297 -14.19 -8.19 21.88
C THR A 297 -14.52 -8.05 23.37
N ALA A 298 -13.76 -7.25 24.11
CA ALA A 298 -14.02 -7.00 25.53
C ALA A 298 -15.33 -6.23 25.72
N LEU A 299 -15.53 -5.15 24.97
CA LEU A 299 -16.74 -4.31 25.05
C LEU A 299 -18.00 -5.10 24.69
N ALA A 300 -17.98 -5.89 23.61
CA ALA A 300 -19.11 -6.69 23.16
C ALA A 300 -19.58 -7.72 24.20
N ARG A 301 -18.70 -8.13 25.12
CA ARG A 301 -18.97 -9.14 26.14
C ARG A 301 -19.15 -8.58 27.56
N SER A 302 -18.88 -7.30 27.74
CA SER A 302 -18.86 -6.67 29.08
C SER A 302 -20.26 -6.37 29.66
N GLY A 303 -21.27 -6.22 28.79
CA GLY A 303 -22.58 -5.70 29.19
C GLY A 303 -22.61 -4.18 29.45
N LEU A 304 -21.54 -3.46 29.06
CA LEU A 304 -21.46 -1.99 29.21
C LEU A 304 -22.11 -1.24 28.06
N LEU A 305 -22.27 -1.91 26.92
CA LEU A 305 -22.87 -1.33 25.72
C LEU A 305 -24.27 -1.87 25.46
N GLU A 306 -25.14 -1.04 24.90
CA GLU A 306 -26.50 -1.38 24.52
C GLU A 306 -26.83 -0.86 23.13
N GLY A 307 -27.92 -1.35 22.55
CA GLY A 307 -28.46 -0.87 21.26
C GLY A 307 -27.44 -0.90 20.13
N ARG A 308 -27.30 0.24 19.41
CA ARG A 308 -26.41 0.36 18.25
C ARG A 308 -24.94 0.21 18.64
N ASP A 309 -24.52 0.72 19.80
CA ASP A 309 -23.13 0.57 20.28
C ASP A 309 -22.76 -0.89 20.47
N LEU A 310 -23.67 -1.70 21.07
CA LEU A 310 -23.44 -3.12 21.24
C LEU A 310 -23.41 -3.86 19.90
N THR A 311 -24.32 -3.53 19.00
CA THR A 311 -24.36 -4.14 17.65
C THR A 311 -23.08 -3.87 16.87
N ALA A 312 -22.62 -2.62 16.86
CA ALA A 312 -21.37 -2.24 16.18
C ALA A 312 -20.15 -2.92 16.81
N ALA A 313 -20.04 -2.92 18.15
CA ALA A 313 -18.93 -3.59 18.83
C ALA A 313 -18.90 -5.10 18.57
N GLN A 314 -20.07 -5.77 18.54
CA GLN A 314 -20.18 -7.18 18.20
C GLN A 314 -19.79 -7.48 16.74
N ALA A 315 -20.23 -6.66 15.81
CA ALA A 315 -19.87 -6.77 14.41
C ALA A 315 -18.35 -6.62 14.19
N ILE A 316 -17.76 -5.54 14.71
CA ILE A 316 -16.32 -5.29 14.62
C ILE A 316 -15.53 -6.45 15.26
N ALA A 317 -15.89 -6.86 16.47
CA ALA A 317 -15.24 -7.99 17.15
C ALA A 317 -15.32 -9.30 16.35
N GLN A 318 -16.43 -9.56 15.69
CA GLN A 318 -16.59 -10.73 14.81
C GLN A 318 -15.73 -10.62 13.57
N TRP A 319 -15.73 -9.47 12.91
CA TRP A 319 -15.03 -9.28 11.63
C TRP A 319 -13.51 -9.24 11.80
N THR A 320 -13.04 -8.72 12.92
CA THR A 320 -11.60 -8.57 13.24
C THR A 320 -11.06 -9.69 14.15
N LYS A 321 -11.83 -10.77 14.37
CA LYS A 321 -11.44 -11.86 15.29
C LYS A 321 -10.12 -12.54 14.93
N ASP A 322 -9.73 -12.45 13.66
CA ASP A 322 -8.43 -12.84 13.15
C ASP A 322 -8.06 -11.95 11.94
N SER A 323 -6.83 -12.05 11.49
CA SER A 323 -6.31 -11.27 10.36
C SER A 323 -6.44 -11.98 9.01
N TYR A 324 -7.22 -13.07 8.92
CA TYR A 324 -7.34 -13.88 7.72
C TYR A 324 -8.75 -13.89 7.11
N GLY A 325 -9.65 -13.05 7.65
CA GLY A 325 -10.98 -12.84 7.12
C GLY A 325 -12.00 -13.91 7.45
N THR A 326 -11.71 -14.83 8.39
CA THR A 326 -12.69 -15.86 8.77
C THR A 326 -13.94 -15.25 9.40
N GLY A 327 -13.79 -14.12 10.09
CA GLY A 327 -14.89 -13.36 10.68
C GLY A 327 -15.83 -12.75 9.66
N LEU A 328 -15.32 -12.40 8.50
CA LEU A 328 -16.04 -11.86 7.35
C LEU A 328 -16.53 -12.95 6.39
N GLY A 329 -16.12 -14.22 6.59
CA GLY A 329 -16.42 -15.32 5.67
C GLY A 329 -15.73 -15.19 4.32
N ILE A 330 -14.56 -14.56 4.27
CA ILE A 330 -13.76 -14.34 3.06
C ILE A 330 -12.41 -15.05 3.10
N ASP A 331 -12.18 -15.89 4.10
CA ASP A 331 -10.98 -16.69 4.21
C ASP A 331 -10.81 -17.58 2.97
N CYS A 332 -9.62 -17.58 2.45
CA CYS A 332 -9.21 -18.40 1.31
C CYS A 332 -7.70 -18.63 1.40
N GLU A 333 -7.27 -19.82 1.05
CA GLU A 333 -5.85 -20.16 0.99
C GLU A 333 -5.49 -20.66 -0.41
N ASN A 334 -4.39 -20.14 -0.93
CA ASN A 334 -3.80 -20.60 -2.18
C ASN A 334 -2.37 -21.08 -1.93
N ALA A 335 -2.00 -22.24 -2.48
CA ALA A 335 -0.70 -22.85 -2.23
C ALA A 335 0.50 -22.01 -2.70
N GLU A 336 0.30 -21.13 -3.67
CA GLU A 336 1.37 -20.30 -4.25
C GLU A 336 1.40 -18.90 -3.64
N SER A 337 0.22 -18.25 -3.46
CA SER A 337 0.12 -16.89 -2.91
C SER A 337 -0.08 -16.84 -1.39
N GLY A 338 -0.35 -17.97 -0.75
CA GLY A 338 -0.71 -18.04 0.67
C GLY A 338 -2.14 -17.60 0.97
N PRO A 339 -2.48 -17.39 2.26
CA PRO A 339 -3.83 -17.07 2.70
C PRO A 339 -4.23 -15.62 2.36
N THR A 340 -5.52 -15.39 2.20
CA THR A 340 -6.11 -14.05 2.25
C THR A 340 -5.82 -13.42 3.61
N THR A 341 -5.49 -12.12 3.63
CA THR A 341 -5.39 -11.33 4.85
C THR A 341 -6.44 -10.23 4.84
N ALA A 342 -7.01 -9.92 6.00
CA ALA A 342 -8.02 -8.87 6.18
C ALA A 342 -7.74 -8.14 7.50
N ASN A 343 -7.39 -6.88 7.40
CA ASN A 343 -7.05 -6.04 8.54
C ASN A 343 -8.07 -4.92 8.71
N GLY A 344 -8.88 -4.96 9.79
CA GLY A 344 -9.64 -3.80 10.24
C GLY A 344 -8.68 -2.83 10.94
N GLY A 345 -8.07 -1.93 10.17
CA GLY A 345 -6.91 -1.15 10.61
C GLY A 345 -7.22 0.25 11.13
N LEU A 346 -8.35 0.83 10.74
CA LEU A 346 -8.68 2.22 11.04
C LEU A 346 -10.17 2.36 11.32
N ILE A 347 -10.52 3.09 12.37
CA ILE A 347 -11.88 3.55 12.66
C ILE A 347 -11.86 5.07 12.74
N ILE A 348 -12.76 5.73 12.03
CA ILE A 348 -12.99 7.17 12.11
C ILE A 348 -14.49 7.48 12.12
N PRO A 349 -14.91 8.63 12.66
CA PRO A 349 -16.29 9.10 12.54
C PRO A 349 -16.69 9.29 11.08
N ALA A 350 -17.90 8.88 10.73
CA ALA A 350 -18.35 8.93 9.32
C ALA A 350 -18.38 10.35 8.73
N ASN A 351 -18.66 11.36 9.53
CA ASN A 351 -18.63 12.77 9.10
C ASN A 351 -17.21 13.26 8.79
N GLU A 352 -16.17 12.75 9.47
CA GLU A 352 -14.78 13.07 9.18
C GLU A 352 -14.27 12.30 7.95
N PHE A 353 -14.71 11.06 7.78
CA PHE A 353 -14.40 10.27 6.60
C PHE A 353 -14.87 10.96 5.31
N ALA A 354 -16.10 11.45 5.29
CA ALA A 354 -16.64 12.17 4.14
C ALA A 354 -15.88 13.46 3.79
N GLU A 355 -15.30 14.14 4.77
CA GLU A 355 -14.46 15.31 4.50
C GLU A 355 -13.09 14.91 3.89
N ALA A 356 -12.50 13.80 4.35
CA ALA A 356 -11.27 13.26 3.79
C ALA A 356 -11.47 12.76 2.35
N ASP A 357 -12.59 12.07 2.07
CA ASP A 357 -12.90 11.54 0.75
C ASP A 357 -13.34 12.59 -0.28
N LYS A 358 -13.85 13.75 0.16
CA LYS A 358 -14.08 14.88 -0.74
C LYS A 358 -12.79 15.33 -1.43
N VAL A 359 -11.65 15.17 -0.79
CA VAL A 359 -10.33 15.43 -1.37
C VAL A 359 -9.97 14.40 -2.43
N LEU A 360 -10.47 13.17 -2.32
CA LEU A 360 -10.19 12.06 -3.25
C LEU A 360 -11.31 11.81 -4.30
N GLY A 361 -12.41 12.54 -4.24
CA GLY A 361 -13.44 12.50 -5.28
C GLY A 361 -14.46 11.36 -5.22
N ALA A 362 -14.60 10.67 -4.11
CA ALA A 362 -15.35 9.42 -4.03
C ALA A 362 -16.43 9.32 -2.96
N VAL A 363 -17.26 10.21 -2.63
CA VAL A 363 -18.56 9.89 -1.96
C VAL A 363 -19.62 10.95 -2.10
N SER A 364 -20.83 10.57 -2.51
CA SER A 364 -22.07 11.35 -2.43
C SER A 364 -22.99 10.70 -1.37
N GLY A 365 -22.98 11.19 -0.16
CA GLY A 365 -23.93 10.77 0.89
C GLY A 365 -23.97 11.78 2.04
N GLU A 366 -25.14 11.98 2.63
CA GLU A 366 -25.29 12.68 3.89
C GLU A 366 -24.68 11.78 4.98
N THR A 367 -23.54 12.20 5.54
CA THR A 367 -22.86 11.46 6.60
C THR A 367 -23.46 11.79 7.96
N SER A 368 -23.85 10.77 8.70
CA SER A 368 -24.42 10.90 10.04
C SER A 368 -23.31 11.03 11.08
N GLU A 369 -23.45 11.96 12.02
CA GLU A 369 -22.62 12.01 13.24
C GLU A 369 -22.79 10.76 14.12
N ASP A 370 -23.86 9.98 13.91
CA ASP A 370 -24.18 8.76 14.64
C ASP A 370 -23.70 7.50 13.90
N ALA A 371 -22.59 7.60 13.18
CA ALA A 371 -21.95 6.48 12.48
C ALA A 371 -20.41 6.59 12.55
N ILE A 372 -19.77 5.42 12.49
CA ILE A 372 -18.31 5.28 12.34
C ILE A 372 -18.02 4.47 11.07
N VAL A 373 -16.86 4.69 10.50
CA VAL A 373 -16.35 3.91 9.37
C VAL A 373 -15.19 3.04 9.85
N LEU A 374 -15.28 1.73 9.60
CA LEU A 374 -14.20 0.77 9.77
C LEU A 374 -13.59 0.47 8.41
N HIS A 375 -12.32 0.78 8.25
CA HIS A 375 -11.54 0.49 7.05
C HIS A 375 -10.90 -0.89 7.12
N PHE A 376 -11.01 -1.67 6.01
CA PHE A 376 -10.33 -2.94 5.81
C PHE A 376 -9.32 -2.86 4.66
N ASP A 377 -8.04 -3.17 4.95
CA ASP A 377 -7.04 -3.57 3.94
C ASP A 377 -7.12 -5.09 3.77
N ILE A 378 -7.49 -5.52 2.57
CA ILE A 378 -7.65 -6.94 2.23
C ILE A 378 -6.67 -7.32 1.12
N ARG A 379 -5.81 -8.31 1.42
CA ARG A 379 -4.92 -8.90 0.41
C ARG A 379 -5.46 -10.29 0.08
N TYR A 380 -6.28 -10.40 -0.97
CA TYR A 380 -6.98 -11.64 -1.28
C TYR A 380 -6.14 -12.59 -2.14
N ALA A 381 -6.29 -13.89 -1.86
CA ALA A 381 -5.51 -14.94 -2.48
C ALA A 381 -5.76 -15.04 -4.00
N VAL A 382 -4.75 -15.48 -4.73
CA VAL A 382 -4.88 -15.77 -6.16
C VAL A 382 -5.97 -16.81 -6.40
N GLY A 383 -6.87 -16.52 -7.34
CA GLY A 383 -8.03 -17.35 -7.64
C GLY A 383 -9.31 -16.98 -6.89
N GLN A 384 -9.25 -16.11 -5.91
CA GLN A 384 -10.42 -15.57 -5.23
C GLN A 384 -10.99 -14.38 -6.03
N ALA A 385 -12.30 -14.31 -6.21
CA ALA A 385 -12.95 -13.20 -6.90
C ALA A 385 -13.27 -12.06 -5.92
N HIS A 386 -12.81 -10.85 -6.22
CA HIS A 386 -13.06 -9.71 -5.34
C HIS A 386 -14.53 -9.33 -5.26
N GLU A 387 -15.31 -9.56 -6.30
CA GLU A 387 -16.75 -9.33 -6.30
C GLU A 387 -17.45 -10.17 -5.22
N GLN A 388 -17.04 -11.42 -5.03
CA GLN A 388 -17.59 -12.30 -3.98
C GLN A 388 -17.16 -11.83 -2.57
N ILE A 389 -15.97 -11.28 -2.44
CA ILE A 389 -15.52 -10.67 -1.18
C ILE A 389 -16.44 -9.48 -0.83
N ILE A 390 -16.64 -8.59 -1.80
CA ILE A 390 -17.50 -7.41 -1.65
C ILE A 390 -18.93 -7.83 -1.28
N GLU A 391 -19.53 -8.78 -1.99
CA GLU A 391 -20.88 -9.28 -1.70
C GLU A 391 -20.99 -9.83 -0.27
N ARG A 392 -20.00 -10.59 0.20
CA ARG A 392 -20.01 -11.15 1.56
C ARG A 392 -19.88 -10.07 2.62
N ILE A 393 -18.97 -9.10 2.45
CA ILE A 393 -18.79 -8.01 3.40
C ILE A 393 -20.03 -7.11 3.41
N GLN A 394 -20.62 -6.83 2.26
CA GLN A 394 -21.87 -6.07 2.17
C GLN A 394 -23.00 -6.73 2.95
N ALA A 395 -23.21 -8.04 2.76
CA ALA A 395 -24.21 -8.77 3.51
C ALA A 395 -24.01 -8.73 5.02
N GLN A 396 -22.74 -8.77 5.48
CA GLN A 396 -22.36 -8.63 6.89
C GLN A 396 -22.64 -7.21 7.41
N ALA A 397 -22.29 -6.19 6.63
CA ALA A 397 -22.55 -4.78 6.96
C ALA A 397 -24.04 -4.51 7.10
N GLU A 398 -24.85 -4.95 6.13
CA GLU A 398 -26.31 -4.82 6.14
C GLU A 398 -26.95 -5.54 7.35
N ALA A 399 -26.46 -6.73 7.70
CA ALA A 399 -26.91 -7.46 8.89
C ALA A 399 -26.62 -6.70 10.20
N ALA A 400 -25.60 -5.87 10.24
CA ALA A 400 -25.27 -4.98 11.35
C ALA A 400 -26.00 -3.61 11.26
N GLY A 401 -26.82 -3.39 10.23
CA GLY A 401 -27.51 -2.13 9.96
C GLY A 401 -26.62 -1.06 9.33
N GLY A 402 -25.49 -1.45 8.81
CA GLY A 402 -24.51 -0.58 8.16
C GLY A 402 -24.56 -0.63 6.63
N ALA A 403 -23.59 0.04 6.01
CA ALA A 403 -23.41 0.10 4.57
C ALA A 403 -21.95 -0.10 4.20
N LEU A 404 -21.68 -0.42 2.93
CA LEU A 404 -20.33 -0.65 2.42
C LEU A 404 -20.03 0.31 1.27
N SER A 405 -18.82 0.85 1.26
CA SER A 405 -18.22 1.50 0.10
C SER A 405 -16.85 0.85 -0.20
N THR A 406 -16.42 0.94 -1.45
CA THR A 406 -15.11 0.42 -1.89
C THR A 406 -14.27 1.58 -2.37
N SER A 407 -13.06 1.69 -1.84
CA SER A 407 -12.13 2.76 -2.21
C SER A 407 -11.14 2.34 -3.28
N LEU A 408 -10.60 1.12 -3.20
CA LEU A 408 -9.59 0.64 -4.13
C LEU A 408 -9.75 -0.85 -4.42
N THR A 409 -9.61 -1.23 -5.69
CA THR A 409 -9.54 -2.63 -6.11
C THR A 409 -8.40 -2.83 -7.10
N MET A 410 -7.46 -3.73 -6.76
CA MET A 410 -6.43 -4.22 -7.68
C MET A 410 -6.54 -5.73 -7.79
N THR A 411 -6.61 -6.25 -9.02
CA THR A 411 -6.70 -7.68 -9.25
C THR A 411 -5.35 -8.37 -8.98
N HIS A 412 -5.41 -9.62 -8.50
CA HIS A 412 -4.21 -10.44 -8.34
C HIS A 412 -3.51 -10.68 -9.68
N THR A 413 -2.21 -10.88 -9.61
CA THR A 413 -1.37 -11.15 -10.79
C THR A 413 -0.58 -12.42 -10.59
N THR A 414 -0.52 -13.26 -11.62
CA THR A 414 0.34 -14.45 -11.66
C THR A 414 1.12 -14.45 -12.95
N CYS A 415 2.45 -14.50 -12.85
CA CYS A 415 3.34 -14.67 -13.98
C CYS A 415 4.02 -16.04 -13.87
N ARG A 416 3.75 -16.94 -14.83
CA ARG A 416 4.42 -18.25 -14.85
C ARG A 416 5.86 -18.10 -15.28
N LEU A 417 6.79 -18.39 -14.39
CA LEU A 417 8.21 -18.52 -14.70
C LEU A 417 8.42 -19.82 -15.48
N THR A 418 8.29 -19.77 -16.79
CA THR A 418 8.76 -20.84 -17.68
C THR A 418 10.18 -20.54 -18.11
N THR A 419 10.91 -21.55 -18.62
CA THR A 419 12.30 -21.40 -19.10
C THR A 419 12.48 -20.38 -20.25
N ARG A 420 11.37 -19.80 -20.72
CA ARG A 420 11.33 -18.58 -21.55
C ARG A 420 10.28 -17.69 -20.92
N VAL A 421 10.59 -16.45 -20.63
CA VAL A 421 9.65 -15.45 -20.15
C VAL A 421 8.44 -15.45 -21.08
N SER A 422 7.36 -16.07 -20.66
CA SER A 422 6.14 -16.19 -21.45
C SER A 422 4.99 -15.55 -20.66
N SER A 423 4.42 -14.55 -21.26
CA SER A 423 3.12 -13.91 -21.03
C SER A 423 2.57 -14.00 -19.60
N CYS A 424 2.62 -12.90 -18.88
CA CYS A 424 1.68 -12.64 -17.78
C CYS A 424 0.27 -12.55 -18.40
N SER A 425 -0.65 -13.35 -17.94
CA SER A 425 -2.06 -13.23 -18.28
C SER A 425 -2.88 -13.16 -17.00
N PRO A 426 -3.91 -12.32 -16.91
CA PRO A 426 -4.89 -12.44 -15.85
C PRO A 426 -5.49 -13.86 -15.93
N GLN A 427 -5.48 -14.56 -14.80
CA GLN A 427 -6.09 -15.87 -14.71
C GLN A 427 -7.60 -15.69 -14.54
N PRO A 428 -8.43 -16.54 -15.18
CA PRO A 428 -9.84 -16.55 -14.89
C PRO A 428 -10.06 -16.94 -13.42
N THR A 429 -10.97 -16.23 -12.78
CA THR A 429 -11.37 -16.46 -11.40
C THR A 429 -11.89 -17.88 -11.22
N THR A 430 -11.17 -18.69 -10.44
CA THR A 430 -11.70 -19.95 -9.91
C THR A 430 -12.30 -19.66 -8.54
N THR A 431 -13.53 -20.11 -8.32
CA THR A 431 -14.21 -19.94 -7.04
C THR A 431 -13.54 -20.81 -5.97
N CYS A 432 -13.14 -20.20 -4.87
CA CYS A 432 -12.85 -20.94 -3.64
C CYS A 432 -14.16 -21.56 -3.13
N SER A 433 -14.19 -22.87 -2.99
CA SER A 433 -15.33 -23.65 -2.46
C SER A 433 -15.36 -23.61 -0.93
#